data_bff8b550bcbbd1d5cbf44942e9762537
#
_entry.id   bff8b550bcbbd1d5cbf44942e9762537
#
_cell.length_a   1.000
_cell.length_b   1.000
_cell.length_c   1.000
_cell.angle_alpha   90.00
_cell.angle_beta   90.00
_cell.angle_gamma   90.00
#
_symmetry.space_group_name_H-M   'P 1'
#
loop_
_entity.id
_entity.type
_entity.pdbx_description
1 polymer ?
#
loop_
_entity_poly.entity_id
_entity_poly.type
_entity_poly.pdbx_seq_one_letter_code
_entity_poly.pdbx_strand_id
1 'polypeptide(L)'
;MCIRDRDMVDPDASVRQALSWRQRVHADNPEMTPERAANKAALEARRLLIVQSMLERIACSLQDDTSLEGLIQELIVPTIQSRDVALREQGIVCLGLCSILDEKAALVTFPLLLSQIQRAQGSIRTRCVECLFDLTIVHGIDALCSQSAEVAAENEFDGDREQGLQYARQQMVNFLLSLLEHDDPNVQTIASEGMAKLMLTGTLVEDDVLKSLILTYMSPYTADHSALRQCLSYFLPLFCSSHVRHQHMVQRVFCDTMDVLVSVYEDASVRSQMITPSQMATQFIDWCHPSRLLLSEPDEWIHM
;
A
#
# COMPACT_ATOMS: atom_id res chain seq x y z
N MET A 1 -4.49 35.69 -41.88
CA MET A 1 -5.71 35.32 -41.19
C MET A 1 -5.25 34.50 -40.00
N CYS A 2 -5.16 35.17 -38.82
CA CYS A 2 -4.53 34.65 -37.60
C CYS A 2 -5.45 33.60 -36.97
N ILE A 3 -4.91 32.43 -36.70
CA ILE A 3 -5.53 31.44 -35.83
C ILE A 3 -5.02 31.73 -34.40
N ARG A 4 -5.97 32.05 -33.55
CA ARG A 4 -5.77 32.39 -32.15
C ARG A 4 -5.18 31.18 -31.36
N ASP A 5 -4.14 31.48 -30.62
CA ASP A 5 -3.64 30.65 -29.51
C ASP A 5 -4.79 30.35 -28.56
N ARG A 6 -5.12 29.08 -28.37
CA ARG A 6 -5.96 28.59 -27.26
C ARG A 6 -5.09 28.40 -26.07
N ASP A 7 -5.51 29.03 -25.01
CA ASP A 7 -5.02 29.02 -23.65
C ASP A 7 -4.48 27.64 -23.24
N MET A 8 -3.17 27.48 -23.25
CA MET A 8 -2.50 26.45 -22.49
C MET A 8 -2.58 26.90 -21.02
N VAL A 9 -3.44 26.26 -20.26
CA VAL A 9 -3.48 26.41 -18.81
C VAL A 9 -2.16 25.84 -18.27
N ASP A 10 -1.27 26.73 -17.82
CA ASP A 10 0.01 26.38 -17.21
C ASP A 10 -0.27 25.62 -15.89
N PRO A 11 0.03 24.30 -15.79
CA PRO A 11 -0.21 23.53 -14.56
C PRO A 11 0.62 24.06 -13.37
N ASP A 12 1.69 24.81 -13.63
CA ASP A 12 2.50 25.50 -12.61
C ASP A 12 1.81 26.77 -12.06
N ALA A 13 0.83 27.32 -12.76
CA ALA A 13 0.15 28.55 -12.32
C ALA A 13 -0.71 28.31 -11.07
N SER A 14 -1.40 27.18 -10.98
CA SER A 14 -2.21 26.80 -9.81
C SER A 14 -1.33 26.52 -8.59
N VAL A 15 -0.17 25.87 -8.79
CA VAL A 15 0.81 25.59 -7.74
C VAL A 15 1.47 26.91 -7.27
N ARG A 16 1.84 27.81 -8.20
CA ARG A 16 2.37 29.14 -7.87
C ARG A 16 1.34 30.01 -7.14
N GLN A 17 0.09 29.93 -7.52
CA GLN A 17 -1.00 30.68 -6.86
C GLN A 17 -1.25 30.15 -5.44
N ALA A 18 -1.21 28.83 -5.23
CA ALA A 18 -1.26 28.20 -3.92
C ALA A 18 -0.04 28.56 -3.04
N LEU A 19 1.16 28.64 -3.61
CA LEU A 19 2.39 29.07 -2.93
C LEU A 19 2.36 30.56 -2.58
N SER A 20 1.83 31.42 -3.45
CA SER A 20 1.70 32.88 -3.20
C SER A 20 0.65 33.19 -2.12
N TRP A 21 -0.39 32.36 -2.03
CA TRP A 21 -1.38 32.44 -0.94
C TRP A 21 -0.74 32.09 0.41
N ARG A 22 0.11 31.06 0.45
CA ARG A 22 0.88 30.67 1.64
C ARG A 22 1.75 31.79 2.19
N GLN A 23 2.46 32.56 1.34
CA GLN A 23 3.31 33.65 1.75
C GLN A 23 2.50 34.79 2.38
N ARG A 24 1.29 35.05 1.91
CA ARG A 24 0.40 36.07 2.47
C ARG A 24 -0.19 35.69 3.84
N VAL A 25 -0.61 34.44 4.02
CA VAL A 25 -1.16 33.97 5.31
C VAL A 25 -0.10 33.92 6.42
N HIS A 26 1.18 33.75 6.08
CA HIS A 26 2.26 33.74 7.05
C HIS A 26 2.84 35.14 7.37
N ALA A 27 2.61 36.12 6.49
CA ALA A 27 3.14 37.48 6.68
C ALA A 27 2.32 38.34 7.64
N ASP A 28 1.04 38.01 7.88
CA ASP A 28 0.09 38.92 8.57
C ASP A 28 -0.26 38.54 10.02
N ASN A 29 0.51 37.67 10.71
CA ASN A 29 0.20 37.37 12.11
C ASN A 29 1.40 37.43 13.07
N PRO A 30 1.85 38.63 13.49
CA PRO A 30 2.99 38.77 14.39
C PRO A 30 2.71 38.36 15.85
N GLU A 31 1.51 37.92 16.22
CA GLU A 31 1.12 37.64 17.61
C GLU A 31 0.68 36.16 17.87
N MET A 32 1.25 35.18 17.20
CA MET A 32 0.94 33.82 17.57
C MET A 32 1.76 33.37 18.79
N THR A 33 1.22 33.57 19.98
CA THR A 33 1.83 33.04 21.21
C THR A 33 1.88 31.50 21.13
N PRO A 34 2.88 30.83 21.75
CA PRO A 34 2.99 29.38 21.76
C PRO A 34 1.69 28.70 22.24
N GLU A 35 1.00 29.30 23.19
CA GLU A 35 -0.27 28.81 23.73
C GLU A 35 -1.41 28.86 22.69
N ARG A 36 -1.51 29.95 21.92
CA ARG A 36 -2.48 30.06 20.82
C ARG A 36 -2.19 29.06 19.69
N ALA A 37 -0.92 28.81 19.40
CA ALA A 37 -0.52 27.81 18.42
C ALA A 37 -0.91 26.39 18.88
N ALA A 38 -0.67 26.06 20.15
CA ALA A 38 -1.05 24.77 20.72
C ALA A 38 -2.58 24.57 20.75
N ASN A 39 -3.33 25.60 21.14
CA ASN A 39 -4.80 25.55 21.13
C ASN A 39 -5.37 25.39 19.70
N LYS A 40 -4.77 26.05 18.72
CA LYS A 40 -5.14 25.88 17.31
C LYS A 40 -4.88 24.48 16.83
N ALA A 41 -3.69 23.91 17.10
CA ALA A 41 -3.35 22.54 16.73
C ALA A 41 -4.29 21.51 17.39
N ALA A 42 -4.62 21.69 18.69
CA ALA A 42 -5.58 20.85 19.38
C ALA A 42 -6.99 20.92 18.78
N LEU A 43 -7.43 22.10 18.34
CA LEU A 43 -8.71 22.27 17.66
C LEU A 43 -8.71 21.56 16.29
N GLU A 44 -7.66 21.74 15.50
CA GLU A 44 -7.51 21.08 14.20
C GLU A 44 -7.48 19.54 14.35
N ALA A 45 -6.76 19.00 15.34
CA ALA A 45 -6.76 17.58 15.63
C ALA A 45 -8.17 17.05 15.97
N ARG A 46 -8.93 17.76 16.80
CA ARG A 46 -10.33 17.38 17.10
C ARG A 46 -11.24 17.40 15.87
N ARG A 47 -11.08 18.40 15.01
CA ARG A 47 -11.84 18.49 13.75
C ARG A 47 -11.52 17.31 12.83
N LEU A 48 -10.24 16.95 12.71
CA LEU A 48 -9.82 15.78 11.91
C LEU A 48 -10.37 14.47 12.47
N LEU A 49 -10.38 14.27 13.79
CA LEU A 49 -10.97 13.07 14.41
C LEU A 49 -12.48 12.97 14.13
N ILE A 50 -13.20 14.09 14.15
CA ILE A 50 -14.62 14.10 13.78
C ILE A 50 -14.79 13.71 12.31
N VAL A 51 -13.99 14.32 11.41
CA VAL A 51 -14.04 14.03 9.97
C VAL A 51 -13.66 12.58 9.70
N GLN A 52 -12.62 12.05 10.33
CA GLN A 52 -12.28 10.64 10.22
C GLN A 52 -13.45 9.73 10.60
N SER A 53 -14.05 9.97 11.78
CA SER A 53 -15.20 9.17 12.26
C SER A 53 -16.43 9.27 11.35
N MET A 54 -16.59 10.39 10.65
CA MET A 54 -17.62 10.54 9.61
C MET A 54 -17.27 9.72 8.36
N LEU A 55 -16.06 9.88 7.83
CA LEU A 55 -15.59 9.18 6.62
C LEU A 55 -15.62 7.65 6.80
N GLU A 56 -15.28 7.12 7.98
CA GLU A 56 -15.35 5.69 8.29
C GLU A 56 -16.78 5.09 8.25
N ARG A 57 -17.80 5.94 8.29
CA ARG A 57 -19.23 5.53 8.34
C ARG A 57 -20.04 5.91 7.11
N ILE A 58 -19.50 6.73 6.24
CA ILE A 58 -20.15 7.16 5.01
C ILE A 58 -20.07 6.02 4.00
N ALA A 59 -21.20 5.71 3.37
CA ALA A 59 -21.31 4.71 2.29
C ALA A 59 -21.62 5.36 0.92
N CYS A 60 -21.58 6.69 0.81
CA CYS A 60 -21.81 7.43 -0.43
C CYS A 60 -20.48 7.89 -1.05
N SER A 61 -20.51 8.13 -2.38
CA SER A 61 -19.37 8.73 -3.08
C SER A 61 -19.16 10.18 -2.65
N LEU A 62 -17.90 10.63 -2.62
CA LEU A 62 -17.56 12.04 -2.37
C LEU A 62 -18.13 12.98 -3.43
N GLN A 63 -18.38 12.49 -4.65
CA GLN A 63 -18.95 13.27 -5.75
C GLN A 63 -20.44 13.64 -5.53
N ASP A 64 -21.12 12.91 -4.66
CA ASP A 64 -22.54 13.14 -4.36
C ASP A 64 -22.76 14.27 -3.35
N ASP A 65 -21.70 14.70 -2.63
CA ASP A 65 -21.79 15.75 -1.60
C ASP A 65 -20.64 16.77 -1.71
N THR A 66 -20.98 17.94 -2.22
CA THR A 66 -20.04 19.08 -2.36
C THR A 66 -19.47 19.57 -1.02
N SER A 67 -20.16 19.29 0.09
CA SER A 67 -19.66 19.65 1.42
C SER A 67 -18.46 18.83 1.82
N LEU A 68 -18.42 17.54 1.40
CA LEU A 68 -17.28 16.64 1.63
C LEU A 68 -16.08 17.07 0.80
N GLU A 69 -16.27 17.48 -0.45
CA GLU A 69 -15.20 18.02 -1.29
C GLU A 69 -14.58 19.28 -0.65
N GLY A 70 -15.40 20.15 -0.10
CA GLY A 70 -14.95 21.34 0.65
C GLY A 70 -14.07 20.97 1.84
N LEU A 71 -14.39 19.91 2.59
CA LEU A 71 -13.59 19.45 3.73
C LEU A 71 -12.18 19.01 3.31
N ILE A 72 -12.02 18.41 2.14
CA ILE A 72 -10.71 18.01 1.63
C ILE A 72 -9.82 19.24 1.46
N GLN A 73 -10.33 20.28 0.79
CA GLN A 73 -9.56 21.47 0.47
C GLN A 73 -9.32 22.38 1.69
N GLU A 74 -10.29 22.52 2.57
CA GLU A 74 -10.23 23.48 3.67
C GLU A 74 -9.58 22.92 4.94
N LEU A 75 -9.65 21.59 5.16
CA LEU A 75 -9.13 20.96 6.37
C LEU A 75 -8.03 19.95 6.09
N ILE A 76 -8.28 18.94 5.22
CA ILE A 76 -7.36 17.82 5.06
C ILE A 76 -6.06 18.26 4.38
N VAL A 77 -6.13 18.94 3.24
CA VAL A 77 -4.94 19.41 2.50
C VAL A 77 -4.03 20.32 3.32
N PRO A 78 -4.55 21.34 4.06
CA PRO A 78 -3.70 22.14 4.94
C PRO A 78 -3.02 21.36 6.05
N THR A 79 -3.68 20.33 6.61
CA THR A 79 -3.10 19.54 7.71
C THR A 79 -2.00 18.59 7.24
N ILE A 80 -2.12 18.00 6.05
CA ILE A 80 -1.04 17.19 5.45
C ILE A 80 0.23 18.03 5.25
N GLN A 81 0.09 19.32 5.07
CA GLN A 81 1.20 20.27 4.89
C GLN A 81 1.69 20.88 6.20
N SER A 82 1.09 20.52 7.33
CA SER A 82 1.48 21.03 8.66
C SER A 82 2.91 20.63 9.01
N ARG A 83 3.56 21.44 9.86
CA ARG A 83 4.84 21.09 10.49
C ARG A 83 4.67 20.09 11.64
N ASP A 84 3.48 20.05 12.23
CA ASP A 84 3.13 19.09 13.28
C ASP A 84 2.95 17.70 12.68
N VAL A 85 3.76 16.74 13.15
CA VAL A 85 3.76 15.37 12.65
C VAL A 85 2.43 14.67 12.94
N ALA A 86 1.86 14.87 14.13
CA ALA A 86 0.60 14.23 14.51
C ALA A 86 -0.58 14.72 13.64
N LEU A 87 -0.62 16.03 13.34
CA LEU A 87 -1.62 16.58 12.42
C LEU A 87 -1.44 16.04 10.99
N ARG A 88 -0.19 15.91 10.53
CA ARG A 88 0.07 15.30 9.20
C ARG A 88 -0.38 13.85 9.12
N GLU A 89 -0.05 13.05 10.13
CA GLU A 89 -0.49 11.64 10.21
C GLU A 89 -2.00 11.55 10.10
N GLN A 90 -2.70 12.31 10.91
CA GLN A 90 -4.16 12.33 10.92
C GLN A 90 -4.74 12.82 9.58
N GLY A 91 -4.10 13.83 8.97
CA GLY A 91 -4.46 14.33 7.63
C GLY A 91 -4.29 13.27 6.55
N ILE A 92 -3.22 12.46 6.60
CA ILE A 92 -2.97 11.35 5.66
C ILE A 92 -4.05 10.27 5.81
N VAL A 93 -4.43 9.92 7.04
CA VAL A 93 -5.52 8.97 7.29
C VAL A 93 -6.83 9.48 6.68
N CYS A 94 -7.19 10.74 6.92
CA CYS A 94 -8.40 11.33 6.34
C CYS A 94 -8.33 11.37 4.79
N LEU A 95 -7.16 11.68 4.20
CA LEU A 95 -6.98 11.66 2.76
C LEU A 95 -7.13 10.25 2.19
N GLY A 96 -6.56 9.24 2.86
CA GLY A 96 -6.73 7.83 2.50
C GLY A 96 -8.20 7.42 2.50
N LEU A 97 -8.95 7.75 3.56
CA LEU A 97 -10.38 7.47 3.65
C LEU A 97 -11.19 8.14 2.53
N CYS A 98 -10.90 9.42 2.23
CA CYS A 98 -11.51 10.10 1.08
C CYS A 98 -11.23 9.37 -0.24
N SER A 99 -9.98 8.92 -0.41
CA SER A 99 -9.54 8.21 -1.61
C SER A 99 -10.14 6.80 -1.73
N ILE A 100 -10.46 6.14 -0.62
CA ILE A 100 -11.24 4.88 -0.61
C ILE A 100 -12.66 5.11 -1.15
N LEU A 101 -13.28 6.24 -0.83
CA LEU A 101 -14.64 6.57 -1.21
C LEU A 101 -14.79 7.08 -2.65
N ASP A 102 -13.71 7.55 -3.28
CA ASP A 102 -13.72 8.10 -4.64
C ASP A 102 -12.47 7.70 -5.44
N GLU A 103 -12.68 7.01 -6.55
CA GLU A 103 -11.63 6.55 -7.45
C GLU A 103 -10.80 7.72 -8.03
N LYS A 104 -11.44 8.86 -8.36
CA LYS A 104 -10.70 10.02 -8.87
C LYS A 104 -9.76 10.60 -7.82
N ALA A 105 -10.22 10.66 -6.57
CA ALA A 105 -9.38 11.06 -5.45
C ALA A 105 -8.24 10.05 -5.24
N ALA A 106 -8.51 8.75 -5.40
CA ALA A 106 -7.50 7.70 -5.31
C ALA A 106 -6.40 7.86 -6.37
N LEU A 107 -6.77 8.09 -7.64
CA LEU A 107 -5.82 8.29 -8.73
C LEU A 107 -4.90 9.50 -8.53
N VAL A 108 -5.39 10.56 -7.89
CA VAL A 108 -4.57 11.73 -7.54
C VAL A 108 -3.70 11.47 -6.30
N THR A 109 -4.24 10.76 -5.31
CA THR A 109 -3.55 10.49 -4.04
C THR A 109 -2.47 9.43 -4.17
N PHE A 110 -2.68 8.41 -5.00
CA PHE A 110 -1.79 7.27 -5.16
C PHE A 110 -0.33 7.65 -5.49
N PRO A 111 -0.03 8.45 -6.51
CA PRO A 111 1.35 8.88 -6.80
C PRO A 111 1.95 9.74 -5.67
N LEU A 112 1.13 10.50 -4.95
CA LEU A 112 1.58 11.26 -3.78
C LEU A 112 2.01 10.33 -2.65
N LEU A 113 1.24 9.26 -2.37
CA LEU A 113 1.62 8.25 -1.37
C LEU A 113 2.93 7.56 -1.73
N LEU A 114 3.10 7.12 -2.99
CA LEU A 114 4.36 6.51 -3.45
C LEU A 114 5.56 7.44 -3.23
N SER A 115 5.42 8.72 -3.59
CA SER A 115 6.46 9.73 -3.36
C SER A 115 6.75 9.95 -1.87
N GLN A 116 5.73 9.95 -1.00
CA GLN A 116 5.90 10.11 0.44
C GLN A 116 6.55 8.89 1.09
N ILE A 117 6.19 7.67 0.68
CA ILE A 117 6.81 6.43 1.18
C ILE A 117 8.33 6.45 0.95
N GLN A 118 8.78 6.96 -0.20
CA GLN A 118 10.20 7.06 -0.52
C GLN A 118 10.93 8.15 0.29
N ARG A 119 10.28 9.27 0.61
CA ARG A 119 10.90 10.47 1.19
C ARG A 119 10.67 10.64 2.68
N ALA A 120 9.52 10.24 3.18
CA ALA A 120 9.16 10.39 4.59
C ALA A 120 9.89 9.34 5.46
N GLN A 121 9.88 9.56 6.77
CA GLN A 121 10.44 8.65 7.76
C GLN A 121 9.44 8.42 8.91
N GLY A 122 9.65 7.35 9.67
CA GLY A 122 8.86 7.02 10.85
C GLY A 122 7.37 6.86 10.53
N SER A 123 6.52 7.37 11.42
CA SER A 123 5.07 7.18 11.38
C SER A 123 4.39 7.70 10.12
N ILE A 124 4.89 8.77 9.51
CA ILE A 124 4.35 9.28 8.24
C ILE A 124 4.51 8.23 7.13
N ARG A 125 5.68 7.59 7.03
CA ARG A 125 5.91 6.52 6.05
C ARG A 125 4.96 5.36 6.28
N THR A 126 4.84 4.88 7.51
CA THR A 126 3.96 3.75 7.84
C THR A 126 2.51 4.04 7.51
N ARG A 127 1.99 5.24 7.81
CA ARG A 127 0.63 5.65 7.43
C ARG A 127 0.43 5.70 5.91
N CYS A 128 1.42 6.19 5.17
CA CYS A 128 1.35 6.19 3.71
C CYS A 128 1.32 4.75 3.14
N VAL A 129 2.09 3.82 3.73
CA VAL A 129 2.07 2.40 3.32
C VAL A 129 0.74 1.75 3.64
N GLU A 130 0.15 1.98 4.82
CA GLU A 130 -1.19 1.52 5.18
C GLU A 130 -2.22 2.00 4.15
N CYS A 131 -2.29 3.31 3.90
CA CYS A 131 -3.19 3.89 2.91
C CYS A 131 -2.98 3.31 1.50
N LEU A 132 -1.73 3.08 1.09
CA LEU A 132 -1.42 2.49 -0.20
C LEU A 132 -2.05 1.11 -0.38
N PHE A 133 -1.92 0.23 0.62
CA PHE A 133 -2.52 -1.10 0.58
C PHE A 133 -4.04 -1.03 0.60
N ASP A 134 -4.63 -0.17 1.43
CA ASP A 134 -6.08 0.00 1.49
C ASP A 134 -6.66 0.46 0.14
N LEU A 135 -6.02 1.45 -0.53
CA LEU A 135 -6.41 1.88 -1.87
C LEU A 135 -6.28 0.74 -2.91
N THR A 136 -5.19 -0.04 -2.82
CA THR A 136 -4.96 -1.15 -3.74
C THR A 136 -5.99 -2.27 -3.57
N ILE A 137 -6.45 -2.52 -2.33
CA ILE A 137 -7.52 -3.49 -2.05
C ILE A 137 -8.86 -3.03 -2.62
N VAL A 138 -9.18 -1.75 -2.48
CA VAL A 138 -10.50 -1.21 -2.86
C VAL A 138 -10.62 -0.97 -4.36
N HIS A 139 -9.63 -0.33 -4.97
CA HIS A 139 -9.71 0.09 -6.38
C HIS A 139 -9.02 -0.89 -7.34
N GLY A 140 -8.18 -1.79 -6.81
CA GLY A 140 -7.38 -2.69 -7.63
C GLY A 140 -6.10 -2.04 -8.17
N ILE A 141 -5.11 -2.88 -8.43
CA ILE A 141 -3.78 -2.44 -8.88
C ILE A 141 -3.82 -1.83 -10.28
N ASP A 142 -4.64 -2.38 -11.19
CA ASP A 142 -4.71 -1.97 -12.58
C ASP A 142 -5.33 -0.59 -12.73
N ALA A 143 -6.38 -0.28 -11.97
CA ALA A 143 -7.00 1.05 -11.96
C ALA A 143 -6.01 2.10 -11.44
N LEU A 144 -5.32 1.83 -10.33
CA LEU A 144 -4.35 2.75 -9.73
C LEU A 144 -3.11 2.97 -10.60
N CYS A 145 -2.71 1.96 -11.39
CA CYS A 145 -1.59 2.06 -12.32
C CYS A 145 -1.95 2.65 -13.69
N SER A 146 -3.23 2.93 -13.97
CA SER A 146 -3.72 3.35 -15.30
C SER A 146 -2.98 4.55 -15.87
N GLN A 147 -2.74 5.60 -15.07
CA GLN A 147 -2.00 6.79 -15.52
C GLN A 147 -0.54 6.49 -15.84
N SER A 148 0.13 5.69 -15.00
CA SER A 148 1.51 5.26 -15.25
C SER A 148 1.60 4.34 -16.46
N ALA A 149 0.57 3.53 -16.69
CA ALA A 149 0.45 2.66 -17.85
C ALA A 149 0.32 3.44 -19.17
N GLU A 150 -0.48 4.50 -19.18
CA GLU A 150 -0.61 5.38 -20.36
C GLU A 150 0.73 6.04 -20.70
N VAL A 151 1.43 6.58 -19.71
CA VAL A 151 2.76 7.18 -19.89
C VAL A 151 3.77 6.15 -20.38
N ALA A 152 3.76 4.93 -19.84
CA ALA A 152 4.66 3.86 -20.29
C ALA A 152 4.32 3.41 -21.73
N ALA A 153 3.04 3.26 -22.05
CA ALA A 153 2.60 2.89 -23.38
C ALA A 153 3.10 3.88 -24.44
N GLU A 154 2.98 5.18 -24.17
CA GLU A 154 3.43 6.23 -25.10
C GLU A 154 4.95 6.31 -25.24
N ASN A 155 5.70 6.14 -24.16
CA ASN A 155 7.14 6.36 -24.16
C ASN A 155 7.98 5.11 -24.48
N GLU A 156 7.50 3.91 -24.09
CA GLU A 156 8.29 2.68 -24.14
C GLU A 156 7.70 1.61 -25.06
N PHE A 157 6.38 1.62 -25.35
CA PHE A 157 5.70 0.54 -26.03
C PHE A 157 4.91 0.96 -27.29
N ASP A 158 5.30 2.06 -27.93
CA ASP A 158 4.72 2.55 -29.22
C ASP A 158 3.18 2.67 -29.19
N GLY A 159 2.62 3.03 -28.03
CA GLY A 159 1.18 3.19 -27.82
C GLY A 159 0.43 1.90 -27.44
N ASP A 160 1.11 0.78 -27.24
CA ASP A 160 0.48 -0.46 -26.76
C ASP A 160 0.10 -0.35 -25.27
N ARG A 161 -1.18 -0.13 -25.04
CA ARG A 161 -1.75 0.06 -23.69
C ARG A 161 -1.66 -1.20 -22.82
N GLU A 162 -1.78 -2.39 -23.42
CA GLU A 162 -1.72 -3.64 -22.66
C GLU A 162 -0.31 -3.89 -22.14
N GLN A 163 0.70 -3.68 -22.97
CA GLN A 163 2.10 -3.75 -22.54
C GLN A 163 2.44 -2.66 -21.51
N GLY A 164 1.94 -1.44 -21.71
CA GLY A 164 2.09 -0.36 -20.75
C GLY A 164 1.50 -0.70 -19.37
N LEU A 165 0.31 -1.32 -19.34
CA LEU A 165 -0.34 -1.74 -18.09
C LEU A 165 0.43 -2.88 -17.41
N GLN A 166 0.88 -3.88 -18.15
CA GLN A 166 1.68 -4.96 -17.61
C GLN A 166 3.00 -4.45 -17.01
N TYR A 167 3.65 -3.53 -17.70
CA TYR A 167 4.87 -2.88 -17.19
C TYR A 167 4.61 -2.10 -15.90
N ALA A 168 3.60 -1.23 -15.88
CA ALA A 168 3.25 -0.43 -14.70
C ALA A 168 2.85 -1.31 -13.51
N ARG A 169 2.08 -2.38 -13.76
CA ARG A 169 1.74 -3.39 -12.77
C ARG A 169 3.00 -4.07 -12.20
N GLN A 170 3.93 -4.50 -13.05
CA GLN A 170 5.17 -5.15 -12.61
C GLN A 170 6.03 -4.20 -11.78
N GLN A 171 6.13 -2.93 -12.17
CA GLN A 171 6.83 -1.91 -11.37
C GLN A 171 6.20 -1.73 -9.99
N MET A 172 4.88 -1.75 -9.92
CA MET A 172 4.15 -1.68 -8.65
C MET A 172 4.39 -2.91 -7.78
N VAL A 173 4.35 -4.11 -8.34
CA VAL A 173 4.66 -5.37 -7.64
C VAL A 173 6.09 -5.34 -7.10
N ASN A 174 7.05 -4.94 -7.92
CA ASN A 174 8.46 -4.81 -7.50
C ASN A 174 8.61 -3.78 -6.36
N PHE A 175 7.89 -2.67 -6.43
CA PHE A 175 7.87 -1.68 -5.36
C PHE A 175 7.31 -2.27 -4.05
N LEU A 176 6.18 -2.96 -4.11
CA LEU A 176 5.57 -3.62 -2.94
C LEU A 176 6.51 -4.67 -2.34
N LEU A 177 7.17 -5.48 -3.18
CA LEU A 177 8.18 -6.46 -2.74
C LEU A 177 9.34 -5.78 -2.01
N SER A 178 9.81 -4.63 -2.49
CA SER A 178 10.88 -3.88 -1.84
C SER A 178 10.53 -3.40 -0.42
N LEU A 179 9.24 -3.25 -0.10
CA LEU A 179 8.79 -2.90 1.25
C LEU A 179 8.95 -4.06 2.25
N LEU A 180 8.97 -5.32 1.77
CA LEU A 180 9.25 -6.49 2.61
C LEU A 180 10.71 -6.56 3.06
N GLU A 181 11.61 -5.93 2.31
CA GLU A 181 13.05 -5.88 2.58
C GLU A 181 13.48 -4.56 3.26
N HIS A 182 12.51 -3.74 3.67
CA HIS A 182 12.78 -2.43 4.25
C HIS A 182 13.40 -2.56 5.64
N ASP A 183 14.38 -1.68 5.97
CA ASP A 183 15.11 -1.68 7.26
C ASP A 183 14.22 -1.40 8.47
N ASP A 184 13.08 -0.70 8.30
CA ASP A 184 12.13 -0.40 9.37
C ASP A 184 11.19 -1.59 9.61
N PRO A 185 11.23 -2.25 10.78
CA PRO A 185 10.39 -3.41 11.10
C PRO A 185 8.87 -3.12 11.02
N ASN A 186 8.47 -1.87 11.27
CA ASN A 186 7.06 -1.48 11.16
C ASN A 186 6.61 -1.48 9.70
N VAL A 187 7.45 -0.96 8.79
CA VAL A 187 7.17 -0.98 7.35
C VAL A 187 7.10 -2.42 6.84
N GLN A 188 8.05 -3.28 7.23
CA GLN A 188 8.02 -4.71 6.89
C GLN A 188 6.74 -5.40 7.36
N THR A 189 6.33 -5.13 8.60
CA THR A 189 5.12 -5.73 9.18
C THR A 189 3.87 -5.31 8.41
N ILE A 190 3.70 -4.00 8.16
CA ILE A 190 2.57 -3.46 7.41
C ILE A 190 2.58 -3.97 5.96
N ALA A 191 3.74 -4.04 5.32
CA ALA A 191 3.89 -4.58 3.98
C ALA A 191 3.49 -6.07 3.92
N SER A 192 3.95 -6.87 4.87
CA SER A 192 3.59 -8.29 4.96
C SER A 192 2.09 -8.50 5.15
N GLU A 193 1.47 -7.71 6.04
CA GLU A 193 0.03 -7.73 6.28
C GLU A 193 -0.76 -7.28 5.05
N GLY A 194 -0.35 -6.19 4.42
CA GLY A 194 -0.98 -5.65 3.21
C GLY A 194 -0.90 -6.63 2.04
N MET A 195 0.27 -7.20 1.78
CA MET A 195 0.44 -8.22 0.76
C MET A 195 -0.38 -9.48 1.02
N ALA A 196 -0.42 -9.95 2.27
CA ALA A 196 -1.26 -11.07 2.67
C ALA A 196 -2.75 -10.80 2.40
N LYS A 197 -3.23 -9.58 2.69
CA LYS A 197 -4.60 -9.14 2.38
C LYS A 197 -4.85 -9.11 0.86
N LEU A 198 -3.93 -8.54 0.06
CA LEU A 198 -4.05 -8.50 -1.40
C LEU A 198 -4.14 -9.90 -2.02
N MET A 199 -3.37 -10.85 -1.51
CA MET A 199 -3.44 -12.24 -1.95
C MET A 199 -4.75 -12.92 -1.55
N LEU A 200 -5.23 -12.73 -0.31
CA LEU A 200 -6.50 -13.31 0.16
C LEU A 200 -7.73 -12.75 -0.57
N THR A 201 -7.70 -11.46 -0.92
CA THR A 201 -8.78 -10.82 -1.69
C THR A 201 -8.73 -11.17 -3.18
N GLY A 202 -7.65 -11.78 -3.65
CA GLY A 202 -7.44 -12.06 -5.06
C GLY A 202 -7.03 -10.85 -5.91
N THR A 203 -6.79 -9.70 -5.29
CA THR A 203 -6.37 -8.47 -5.97
C THR A 203 -4.97 -8.59 -6.58
N LEU A 204 -4.09 -9.31 -5.88
CA LEU A 204 -2.72 -9.58 -6.32
C LEU A 204 -2.36 -11.02 -5.96
N VAL A 205 -2.35 -11.92 -6.95
CA VAL A 205 -2.03 -13.35 -6.76
C VAL A 205 -0.87 -13.72 -7.69
N GLU A 206 0.36 -13.53 -7.17
CA GLU A 206 1.61 -13.72 -7.91
C GLU A 206 2.52 -14.70 -7.16
N ASP A 207 3.19 -15.59 -7.90
CA ASP A 207 4.09 -16.59 -7.33
C ASP A 207 5.28 -15.94 -6.59
N ASP A 208 5.83 -14.85 -7.13
CA ASP A 208 6.95 -14.12 -6.51
C ASP A 208 6.56 -13.47 -5.17
N VAL A 209 5.31 -12.98 -5.06
CA VAL A 209 4.79 -12.43 -3.80
C VAL A 209 4.67 -13.53 -2.75
N LEU A 210 4.10 -14.68 -3.10
CA LEU A 210 4.00 -15.82 -2.20
C LEU A 210 5.38 -16.29 -1.73
N LYS A 211 6.31 -16.46 -2.67
CA LYS A 211 7.71 -16.83 -2.38
C LYS A 211 8.34 -15.87 -1.38
N SER A 212 8.21 -14.56 -1.61
CA SER A 212 8.77 -13.52 -0.75
C SER A 212 8.17 -13.55 0.65
N LEU A 213 6.85 -13.75 0.78
CA LEU A 213 6.18 -13.88 2.08
C LEU A 213 6.63 -15.13 2.84
N ILE A 214 6.82 -16.26 2.15
CA ILE A 214 7.35 -17.49 2.76
C ILE A 214 8.80 -17.28 3.22
N LEU A 215 9.65 -16.69 2.37
CA LEU A 215 11.03 -16.36 2.72
C LEU A 215 11.08 -15.42 3.93
N THR A 216 10.26 -14.39 3.96
CA THR A 216 10.14 -13.46 5.09
C THR A 216 9.71 -14.18 6.38
N TYR A 217 8.74 -15.09 6.28
CA TYR A 217 8.28 -15.89 7.42
C TYR A 217 9.35 -16.81 7.99
N MET A 218 10.14 -17.46 7.13
CA MET A 218 11.16 -18.44 7.54
C MET A 218 12.54 -17.82 7.77
N SER A 219 12.73 -16.55 7.45
CA SER A 219 14.00 -15.84 7.57
C SER A 219 14.48 -15.74 9.03
N PRO A 220 15.75 -15.98 9.32
CA PRO A 220 16.31 -15.72 10.65
C PRO A 220 16.30 -14.22 11.01
N TYR A 221 16.39 -13.34 10.01
CA TYR A 221 16.44 -11.89 10.21
C TYR A 221 15.12 -11.29 10.69
N THR A 222 14.01 -12.00 10.52
CA THR A 222 12.68 -11.60 11.03
C THR A 222 12.28 -12.37 12.30
N ALA A 223 13.18 -13.15 12.90
CA ALA A 223 12.87 -14.01 14.04
C ALA A 223 12.29 -13.21 15.24
N ASP A 224 12.78 -12.01 15.47
CA ASP A 224 12.36 -11.14 16.57
C ASP A 224 11.14 -10.25 16.21
N HIS A 225 10.66 -10.28 14.95
CA HIS A 225 9.51 -9.50 14.51
C HIS A 225 8.19 -10.25 14.82
N SER A 226 7.77 -10.23 16.06
CA SER A 226 6.62 -11.03 16.54
C SER A 226 5.32 -10.74 15.80
N ALA A 227 5.00 -9.48 15.51
CA ALA A 227 3.78 -9.10 14.80
C ALA A 227 3.77 -9.63 13.36
N LEU A 228 4.88 -9.47 12.62
CA LEU A 228 5.05 -10.00 11.29
C LEU A 228 4.92 -11.52 11.26
N ARG A 229 5.63 -12.20 12.16
CA ARG A 229 5.58 -13.66 12.30
C ARG A 229 4.18 -14.16 12.63
N GLN A 230 3.48 -13.48 13.54
CA GLN A 230 2.10 -13.79 13.87
C GLN A 230 1.18 -13.65 12.64
N CYS A 231 1.25 -12.54 11.93
CA CYS A 231 0.47 -12.32 10.71
C CYS A 231 0.68 -13.46 9.70
N LEU A 232 1.93 -13.76 9.34
CA LEU A 232 2.24 -14.78 8.33
C LEU A 232 1.95 -16.21 8.82
N SER A 233 2.04 -16.49 10.12
CA SER A 233 1.67 -17.79 10.68
C SER A 233 0.17 -18.12 10.54
N TYR A 234 -0.69 -17.11 10.50
CA TYR A 234 -2.12 -17.26 10.19
C TYR A 234 -2.39 -17.23 8.69
N PHE A 235 -1.74 -16.31 7.97
CA PHE A 235 -1.95 -16.13 6.54
C PHE A 235 -1.62 -17.39 5.73
N LEU A 236 -0.42 -17.95 5.88
CA LEU A 236 0.07 -19.03 5.03
C LEU A 236 -0.84 -20.28 5.08
N PRO A 237 -1.21 -20.83 6.26
CA PRO A 237 -2.14 -21.95 6.32
C PRO A 237 -3.53 -21.61 5.76
N LEU A 238 -4.04 -20.40 6.06
CA LEU A 238 -5.36 -19.97 5.59
C LEU A 238 -5.39 -19.84 4.07
N PHE A 239 -4.38 -19.20 3.47
CA PHE A 239 -4.25 -19.04 2.02
C PHE A 239 -4.20 -20.41 1.33
N CYS A 240 -3.34 -21.32 1.81
CA CYS A 240 -3.20 -22.64 1.23
C CYS A 240 -4.47 -23.52 1.37
N SER A 241 -5.23 -23.36 2.47
CA SER A 241 -6.45 -24.10 2.70
C SER A 241 -7.68 -23.53 1.99
N SER A 242 -7.64 -22.29 1.54
CA SER A 242 -8.80 -21.60 0.96
C SER A 242 -9.13 -22.09 -0.47
N HIS A 243 -8.14 -22.49 -1.27
CA HIS A 243 -8.36 -22.91 -2.66
C HIS A 243 -7.25 -23.84 -3.17
N VAL A 244 -7.60 -24.83 -4.03
CA VAL A 244 -6.64 -25.77 -4.65
C VAL A 244 -5.56 -25.01 -5.45
N ARG A 245 -5.92 -23.96 -6.17
CA ARG A 245 -4.97 -23.12 -6.92
C ARG A 245 -3.85 -22.55 -6.04
N HIS A 246 -4.16 -22.21 -4.78
CA HIS A 246 -3.18 -21.69 -3.83
C HIS A 246 -2.17 -22.79 -3.42
N GLN A 247 -2.63 -24.05 -3.26
CA GLN A 247 -1.72 -25.16 -3.02
C GLN A 247 -0.82 -25.41 -4.23
N HIS A 248 -1.34 -25.28 -5.46
CA HIS A 248 -0.51 -25.38 -6.66
C HIS A 248 0.52 -24.24 -6.76
N MET A 249 0.17 -23.02 -6.30
CA MET A 249 1.16 -21.93 -6.22
C MET A 249 2.30 -22.30 -5.26
N VAL A 250 1.98 -22.81 -4.08
CA VAL A 250 3.00 -23.26 -3.12
C VAL A 250 3.90 -24.35 -3.74
N GLN A 251 3.32 -25.30 -4.48
CA GLN A 251 4.08 -26.34 -5.18
C GLN A 251 5.05 -25.75 -6.22
N ARG A 252 4.61 -24.75 -6.98
CA ARG A 252 5.47 -24.10 -7.99
C ARG A 252 6.65 -23.38 -7.38
N VAL A 253 6.43 -22.66 -6.27
CA VAL A 253 7.50 -21.88 -5.62
C VAL A 253 8.37 -22.71 -4.66
N PHE A 254 8.02 -23.96 -4.40
CA PHE A 254 8.68 -24.79 -3.39
C PHE A 254 10.18 -24.96 -3.63
N CYS A 255 10.59 -25.41 -4.81
CA CYS A 255 12.01 -25.70 -5.09
C CYS A 255 12.86 -24.44 -4.95
N ASP A 256 12.47 -23.35 -5.62
CA ASP A 256 13.21 -22.09 -5.60
C ASP A 256 13.27 -21.47 -4.18
N THR A 257 12.20 -21.64 -3.41
CA THR A 257 12.15 -21.16 -2.02
C THR A 257 13.07 -21.99 -1.13
N MET A 258 13.03 -23.31 -1.28
CA MET A 258 13.88 -24.21 -0.49
C MET A 258 15.35 -24.03 -0.80
N ASP A 259 15.73 -23.82 -2.06
CA ASP A 259 17.12 -23.55 -2.45
C ASP A 259 17.67 -22.31 -1.72
N VAL A 260 16.89 -21.23 -1.67
CA VAL A 260 17.28 -20.03 -0.93
C VAL A 260 17.36 -20.30 0.58
N LEU A 261 16.36 -20.98 1.17
CA LEU A 261 16.33 -21.24 2.61
C LEU A 261 17.46 -22.19 3.06
N VAL A 262 17.80 -23.19 2.24
CA VAL A 262 18.91 -24.10 2.52
C VAL A 262 20.24 -23.35 2.44
N SER A 263 20.43 -22.48 1.44
CA SER A 263 21.62 -21.63 1.32
C SER A 263 21.81 -20.74 2.56
N VAL A 264 20.74 -20.12 3.06
CA VAL A 264 20.79 -19.33 4.29
C VAL A 264 21.06 -20.19 5.52
N TYR A 265 20.47 -21.40 5.58
CA TYR A 265 20.70 -22.35 6.69
C TYR A 265 22.14 -22.88 6.75
N GLU A 266 22.86 -22.93 5.63
CA GLU A 266 24.27 -23.32 5.58
C GLU A 266 25.19 -22.32 6.26
N ASP A 267 24.77 -21.04 6.39
CA ASP A 267 25.49 -20.06 7.17
C ASP A 267 25.39 -20.39 8.68
N ALA A 268 26.53 -20.78 9.25
CA ALA A 268 26.63 -21.17 10.65
C ALA A 268 26.23 -20.05 11.63
N SER A 269 26.34 -18.77 11.22
CA SER A 269 26.03 -17.61 12.05
C SER A 269 24.54 -17.47 12.38
N VAL A 270 23.66 -17.88 11.47
CA VAL A 270 22.20 -17.74 11.60
C VAL A 270 21.46 -19.07 11.79
N ARG A 271 22.13 -20.21 11.57
CA ARG A 271 21.54 -21.55 11.64
C ARG A 271 20.76 -21.83 12.93
N SER A 272 21.25 -21.34 14.08
CA SER A 272 20.59 -21.56 15.38
C SER A 272 19.25 -20.83 15.52
N GLN A 273 18.96 -19.88 14.65
CA GLN A 273 17.72 -19.09 14.64
C GLN A 273 16.69 -19.63 13.63
N MET A 274 17.05 -20.67 12.88
CA MET A 274 16.21 -21.28 11.85
C MET A 274 15.76 -22.68 12.24
N ILE A 275 14.57 -23.07 11.76
CA ILE A 275 14.16 -24.48 11.76
C ILE A 275 14.97 -25.23 10.69
N THR A 276 15.11 -26.53 10.86
CA THR A 276 15.89 -27.36 9.94
C THR A 276 15.23 -27.45 8.55
N PRO A 277 15.98 -27.67 7.46
CA PRO A 277 15.40 -27.85 6.12
C PRO A 277 14.33 -28.96 6.07
N SER A 278 14.51 -30.04 6.84
CA SER A 278 13.49 -31.10 6.95
C SER A 278 12.19 -30.60 7.59
N GLN A 279 12.27 -29.76 8.61
CA GLN A 279 11.08 -29.15 9.23
C GLN A 279 10.41 -28.14 8.30
N MET A 280 11.21 -27.37 7.53
CA MET A 280 10.66 -26.47 6.50
C MET A 280 9.88 -27.26 5.45
N ALA A 281 10.47 -28.31 4.88
CA ALA A 281 9.81 -29.17 3.90
C ALA A 281 8.53 -29.81 4.47
N THR A 282 8.55 -30.25 5.74
CA THR A 282 7.36 -30.80 6.41
C THR A 282 6.25 -29.73 6.49
N GLN A 283 6.59 -28.47 6.74
CA GLN A 283 5.63 -27.37 6.81
C GLN A 283 4.97 -27.10 5.45
N PHE A 284 5.74 -27.14 4.35
CA PHE A 284 5.18 -27.04 2.99
C PHE A 284 4.22 -28.19 2.67
N ILE A 285 4.60 -29.44 3.03
CA ILE A 285 3.72 -30.62 2.85
C ILE A 285 2.42 -30.44 3.64
N ASP A 286 2.51 -29.93 4.85
CA ASP A 286 1.35 -29.68 5.71
C ASP A 286 0.43 -28.60 5.13
N TRP A 287 0.96 -27.53 4.56
CA TRP A 287 0.17 -26.49 3.87
C TRP A 287 -0.53 -27.02 2.61
N CYS A 288 0.10 -27.94 1.88
CA CYS A 288 -0.44 -28.51 0.65
C CYS A 288 -1.28 -29.78 0.88
N HIS A 289 -1.56 -30.14 2.15
CA HIS A 289 -2.28 -31.38 2.42
C HIS A 289 -3.75 -31.27 1.98
N PRO A 290 -4.26 -32.16 1.11
CA PRO A 290 -5.61 -32.06 0.54
C PRO A 290 -6.73 -32.03 1.60
N SER A 291 -6.55 -32.71 2.73
CA SER A 291 -7.57 -32.73 3.82
C SER A 291 -7.73 -31.39 4.54
N ARG A 292 -6.88 -30.41 4.28
CA ARG A 292 -6.96 -29.06 4.86
C ARG A 292 -7.75 -28.07 4.01
N LEU A 293 -8.19 -28.46 2.81
CA LEU A 293 -8.99 -27.61 1.95
C LEU A 293 -10.35 -27.32 2.62
N LEU A 294 -10.68 -26.05 2.77
CA LEU A 294 -11.93 -25.58 3.36
C LEU A 294 -13.09 -25.62 2.39
N LEU A 295 -12.80 -25.46 1.09
CA LEU A 295 -13.76 -25.50 -0.01
C LEU A 295 -13.30 -26.59 -1.00
N SER A 296 -13.90 -27.77 -0.93
CA SER A 296 -13.83 -28.75 -1.99
C SER A 296 -14.94 -28.40 -2.99
N GLU A 297 -14.60 -27.75 -4.10
CA GLU A 297 -15.52 -27.74 -5.25
C GLU A 297 -15.64 -29.16 -5.77
N PRO A 298 -16.85 -29.72 -5.91
CA PRO A 298 -17.06 -31.13 -6.26
C PRO A 298 -16.58 -31.52 -7.66
N ASP A 299 -16.33 -30.58 -8.57
CA ASP A 299 -16.27 -30.84 -10.01
C ASP A 299 -14.89 -30.71 -10.69
N GLU A 300 -13.82 -30.25 -10.01
CA GLU A 300 -12.51 -30.09 -10.65
C GLU A 300 -11.65 -31.38 -10.72
N TRP A 301 -12.07 -32.48 -10.09
CA TRP A 301 -11.29 -33.75 -10.05
C TRP A 301 -11.54 -34.69 -11.22
N ILE A 302 -12.43 -34.39 -12.16
CA ILE A 302 -12.86 -35.31 -13.21
C ILE A 302 -12.07 -35.16 -14.52
N HIS A 303 -11.19 -34.20 -14.67
CA HIS A 303 -10.46 -33.90 -15.91
C HIS A 303 -8.93 -33.84 -15.77
N MET A 304 -8.32 -34.62 -14.88
CA MET A 304 -6.88 -34.88 -14.92
C MET A 304 -6.59 -36.32 -15.27
#